data_9d5093e7ee2d82fdc59e09acc6e2dc2b
#
_entry.id   9d5093e7ee2d82fdc59e09acc6e2dc2b
#
_cell.length_a   1.000
_cell.length_b   1.000
_cell.length_c   1.000
_cell.angle_alpha   90.00
_cell.angle_beta   90.00
_cell.angle_gamma   90.00
#
_symmetry.space_group_name_H-M   'P 1'
#
loop_
_entity.id
_entity.type
_entity.pdbx_description
1 polymer ?
#
loop_
_entity_poly.entity_id
_entity_poly.type
_entity_poly.pdbx_seq_one_letter_code
_entity_poly.pdbx_strand_id
1 'polypeptide(L)'
;EIAQCLVGSEMCIRDRFILGGIICTIGQLIVNICTQYFGLSSDEASAWCSMILILISCILTALNLYAPLANWGGAGALVPITGFANGVCSSACEFQVEGQVFGIGCQIFRIAGPVILYGIFSSWVLGVIYLVVTGL
;
A
#
# COMPACT_ATOMS: atom_id res chain seq x y z
N GLU A 1 10.75 14.73 -15.38
CA GLU A 1 10.85 14.82 -13.90
C GLU A 1 11.17 13.47 -13.25
N ILE A 2 10.54 12.36 -13.68
CA ILE A 2 10.82 11.01 -13.15
C ILE A 2 12.25 10.57 -13.50
N ALA A 3 12.77 10.92 -14.68
CA ALA A 3 14.12 10.59 -15.09
C ALA A 3 15.21 11.33 -14.30
N GLN A 4 14.95 12.56 -13.86
CA GLN A 4 15.87 13.31 -12.99
C GLN A 4 15.97 12.72 -11.59
N CYS A 5 14.89 12.14 -11.08
CA CYS A 5 14.88 11.44 -9.79
C CYS A 5 15.60 10.08 -9.84
N LEU A 6 15.68 9.46 -11.02
CA LEU A 6 16.39 8.19 -11.23
C LEU A 6 17.92 8.36 -11.41
N VAL A 7 18.37 9.54 -11.86
CA VAL A 7 19.75 9.77 -12.27
C VAL A 7 20.54 10.68 -11.31
N GLY A 8 19.89 11.33 -10.35
CA GLY A 8 20.56 12.42 -9.68
C GLY A 8 20.31 12.70 -8.24
N SER A 9 20.43 11.79 -7.33
CA SER A 9 21.05 12.09 -6.03
C SER A 9 20.88 10.96 -5.04
N GLU A 10 21.95 10.66 -4.32
CA GLU A 10 21.94 9.85 -3.11
C GLU A 10 20.90 10.33 -2.09
N MET A 11 20.55 11.61 -2.12
CA MET A 11 19.49 12.23 -1.32
C MET A 11 18.11 11.62 -1.61
N CYS A 12 17.79 11.36 -2.86
CA CYS A 12 16.49 10.77 -3.26
C CYS A 12 16.35 9.30 -2.79
N ILE A 13 17.43 8.53 -2.78
CA ILE A 13 17.44 7.14 -2.29
C ILE A 13 17.32 7.13 -0.76
N ARG A 14 18.04 8.00 -0.09
CA ARG A 14 18.03 8.12 1.37
C ARG A 14 16.64 8.50 1.89
N ASP A 15 15.97 9.46 1.26
CA ASP A 15 14.64 9.92 1.67
C ASP A 15 13.59 8.82 1.50
N ARG A 16 13.66 8.07 0.41
CA ARG A 16 12.80 6.89 0.16
C ARG A 16 13.02 5.79 1.20
N PHE A 17 14.28 5.52 1.55
CA PHE A 17 14.63 4.54 2.57
C PHE A 17 14.15 4.96 3.96
N ILE A 18 14.35 6.23 4.33
CA ILE A 18 13.92 6.76 5.63
C ILE A 18 12.40 6.68 5.76
N LEU A 19 11.65 7.14 4.77
CA LEU A 19 10.18 7.12 4.84
C LEU A 19 9.63 5.69 4.88
N GLY A 20 10.13 4.80 4.04
CA GLY A 20 9.77 3.38 4.08
C GLY A 20 10.11 2.74 5.43
N GLY A 21 11.28 3.05 5.99
CA GLY A 21 11.70 2.61 7.31
C GLY A 21 10.78 3.09 8.45
N ILE A 22 10.36 4.34 8.40
CA ILE A 22 9.41 4.91 9.37
C ILE A 22 8.07 4.17 9.31
N ILE A 23 7.53 3.93 8.12
CA ILE A 23 6.26 3.20 7.94
C ILE A 23 6.39 1.77 8.49
N CYS A 24 7.49 1.09 8.18
CA CYS A 24 7.76 -0.26 8.71
C CYS A 24 7.89 -0.28 10.24
N THR A 25 8.55 0.72 10.82
CA THR A 25 8.70 0.84 12.28
C THR A 25 7.35 1.05 12.96
N ILE A 26 6.49 1.91 12.40
CA ILE A 26 5.12 2.10 12.89
C ILE A 26 4.32 0.80 12.77
N GLY A 27 4.43 0.10 11.64
CA GLY A 27 3.78 -1.20 11.45
C GLY A 27 4.21 -2.22 12.50
N GLN A 28 5.52 -2.34 12.75
CA GLN A 28 6.04 -3.27 13.76
C GLN A 28 5.60 -2.90 15.18
N LEU A 29 5.51 -1.61 15.49
CA LEU A 29 5.01 -1.13 16.77
C LEU A 29 3.55 -1.51 16.98
N ILE A 30 2.71 -1.38 15.95
CA ILE A 30 1.31 -1.81 15.99
C ILE A 30 1.20 -3.31 16.22
N VAL A 31 1.97 -4.13 15.49
CA VAL A 31 1.99 -5.59 15.67
C VAL A 31 2.39 -5.96 17.10
N ASN A 32 3.44 -5.35 17.64
CA ASN A 32 3.90 -5.61 19.00
C ASN A 32 2.84 -5.24 20.04
N ILE A 33 2.13 -4.13 19.86
CA ILE A 33 1.03 -3.74 20.74
C ILE A 33 -0.10 -4.77 20.67
N CYS A 34 -0.50 -5.19 19.46
CA CYS A 34 -1.56 -6.18 19.28
C CYS A 34 -1.22 -7.53 19.90
N THR A 35 0.02 -7.99 19.77
CA THR A 35 0.45 -9.26 20.37
C THR A 35 0.62 -9.19 21.88
N GLN A 36 1.20 -8.12 22.40
CA GLN A 36 1.51 -8.03 23.84
C GLN A 36 0.31 -7.63 24.70
N TYR A 37 -0.52 -6.69 24.23
CA TYR A 37 -1.67 -6.19 25.00
C TYR A 37 -2.96 -6.96 24.75
N PHE A 38 -3.18 -7.41 23.53
CA PHE A 38 -4.41 -8.12 23.16
C PHE A 38 -4.23 -9.64 23.09
N GLY A 39 -2.99 -10.15 23.20
CA GLY A 39 -2.72 -11.57 23.14
C GLY A 39 -3.10 -12.24 21.81
N LEU A 40 -3.15 -11.46 20.73
CA LEU A 40 -3.52 -11.94 19.41
C LEU A 40 -2.43 -12.83 18.80
N SER A 41 -2.82 -13.79 17.98
CA SER A 41 -1.88 -14.56 17.18
C SER A 41 -1.12 -13.66 16.20
N SER A 42 0.05 -14.10 15.73
CA SER A 42 0.86 -13.33 14.78
C SER A 42 0.09 -12.97 13.50
N ASP A 43 -0.74 -13.87 13.02
CA ASP A 43 -1.52 -13.67 11.80
C ASP A 43 -2.65 -12.65 12.01
N GLU A 44 -3.35 -12.72 13.12
CA GLU A 44 -4.37 -11.74 13.48
C GLU A 44 -3.76 -10.35 13.72
N ALA A 45 -2.62 -10.26 14.41
CA ALA A 45 -1.92 -9.02 14.65
C ALA A 45 -1.47 -8.34 13.35
N SER A 46 -1.02 -9.12 12.35
CA SER A 46 -0.63 -8.61 11.03
C SER A 46 -1.84 -8.09 10.24
N ALA A 47 -2.99 -8.77 10.33
CA ALA A 47 -4.23 -8.30 9.72
C ALA A 47 -4.70 -6.98 10.33
N TRP A 48 -4.69 -6.85 11.65
CA TRP A 48 -5.02 -5.61 12.35
C TRP A 48 -4.06 -4.46 12.00
N CYS A 49 -2.76 -4.75 11.92
CA CYS A 49 -1.76 -3.78 11.48
C CYS A 49 -2.08 -3.23 10.09
N SER A 50 -2.42 -4.10 9.15
CA SER A 50 -2.78 -3.70 7.79
C SER A 50 -4.03 -2.81 7.77
N MET A 51 -5.07 -3.15 8.54
CA MET A 51 -6.29 -2.35 8.64
C MET A 51 -6.02 -0.95 9.22
N ILE A 52 -5.22 -0.86 10.28
CA ILE A 52 -4.87 0.41 10.93
C ILE A 52 -4.05 1.29 9.98
N LEU A 53 -3.06 0.73 9.29
CA LEU A 53 -2.24 1.47 8.32
C LEU A 53 -3.07 1.98 7.13
N ILE A 54 -4.02 1.18 6.63
CA ILE A 54 -4.95 1.59 5.58
C ILE A 54 -5.81 2.76 6.07
N LEU A 55 -6.37 2.66 7.27
CA LEU A 55 -7.20 3.71 7.85
C LEU A 55 -6.43 5.04 7.99
N ILE A 56 -5.21 4.99 8.52
CA ILE A 56 -4.34 6.16 8.65
C ILE A 56 -4.06 6.77 7.27
N SER A 57 -3.74 5.94 6.29
CA SER A 57 -3.48 6.40 4.92
C SER A 57 -4.70 7.06 4.30
N CYS A 58 -5.90 6.50 4.46
CA CYS A 58 -7.14 7.09 3.96
C CYS A 58 -7.43 8.45 4.61
N ILE A 59 -7.22 8.59 5.91
CA ILE A 59 -7.39 9.86 6.63
C ILE A 59 -6.40 10.91 6.11
N LEU A 60 -5.12 10.56 5.96
CA LEU A 60 -4.09 11.45 5.42
C LEU A 60 -4.39 11.87 3.98
N THR A 61 -4.95 10.96 3.17
CA THR A 61 -5.36 11.23 1.80
C THR A 61 -6.55 12.19 1.76
N ALA A 62 -7.57 11.95 2.57
CA ALA A 62 -8.74 12.83 2.67
C ALA A 62 -8.39 14.24 3.14
N LEU A 63 -7.38 14.38 3.98
CA LEU A 63 -6.84 15.68 4.43
C LEU A 63 -5.86 16.31 3.42
N ASN A 64 -5.59 15.68 2.27
CA ASN A 64 -4.62 16.13 1.25
C ASN A 64 -3.17 16.20 1.77
N LEU A 65 -2.85 15.52 2.86
CA LEU A 65 -1.51 15.51 3.45
C LEU A 65 -0.64 14.39 2.87
N TYR A 66 -1.23 13.39 2.25
CA TYR A 66 -0.48 12.26 1.69
C TYR A 66 0.28 12.62 0.40
N ALA A 67 -0.27 13.52 -0.43
CA ALA A 67 0.35 13.92 -1.69
C ALA A 67 1.74 14.56 -1.52
N PRO A 68 1.95 15.55 -0.64
CA PRO A 68 3.28 16.09 -0.38
C PRO A 68 4.23 15.05 0.22
N LEU A 69 3.74 14.15 1.08
CA LEU A 69 4.52 13.07 1.66
C LEU A 69 5.00 12.08 0.58
N ALA A 70 4.11 11.71 -0.35
CA ALA A 70 4.43 10.82 -1.47
C ALA A 70 5.42 11.46 -2.45
N ASN A 71 5.30 12.75 -2.70
CA ASN A 71 6.24 13.48 -3.54
C ASN A 71 7.66 13.52 -2.96
N TRP A 72 7.77 13.64 -1.63
CA TRP A 72 9.06 13.61 -0.95
C TRP A 72 9.63 12.19 -0.85
N GLY A 73 8.84 11.24 -0.40
CA GLY A 73 9.25 9.85 -0.14
C GLY A 73 9.24 8.93 -1.37
N GLY A 74 8.60 9.35 -2.47
CA GLY A 74 8.54 8.58 -3.72
C GLY A 74 8.13 7.12 -3.51
N ALA A 75 8.98 6.18 -3.94
CA ALA A 75 8.72 4.75 -3.82
C ALA A 75 8.55 4.27 -2.37
N GLY A 76 9.21 4.92 -1.40
CA GLY A 76 9.07 4.58 0.02
C GLY A 76 7.66 4.79 0.59
N ALA A 77 6.90 5.73 0.00
CA ALA A 77 5.49 5.95 0.34
C ALA A 77 4.53 5.12 -0.52
N LEU A 78 4.89 4.84 -1.78
CA LEU A 78 3.99 4.23 -2.76
C LEU A 78 3.98 2.69 -2.74
N VAL A 79 5.10 2.06 -2.38
CA VAL A 79 5.23 0.60 -2.37
C VAL A 79 4.50 -0.07 -1.20
N PRO A 80 4.52 0.48 0.03
CA PRO A 80 3.76 -0.09 1.15
C PRO A 80 2.24 -0.09 0.90
N ILE A 81 1.51 -0.85 1.73
CA ILE A 81 0.04 -0.94 1.68
C ILE A 81 -0.63 0.45 1.80
N THR A 82 0.03 1.39 2.47
CA THR A 82 -0.41 2.78 2.59
C THR A 82 -0.48 3.51 1.25
N GLY A 83 0.46 3.24 0.34
CA GLY A 83 0.45 3.80 -1.01
C GLY A 83 -0.69 3.28 -1.86
N PHE A 84 -0.97 1.98 -1.78
CA PHE A 84 -2.14 1.39 -2.44
C PHE A 84 -3.45 1.98 -1.89
N ALA A 85 -3.58 2.08 -0.57
CA ALA A 85 -4.74 2.68 0.08
C ALA A 85 -4.93 4.15 -0.32
N ASN A 86 -3.83 4.92 -0.41
CA ASN A 86 -3.87 6.30 -0.91
C ASN A 86 -4.39 6.36 -2.35
N GLY A 87 -3.88 5.52 -3.26
CA GLY A 87 -4.31 5.51 -4.66
C GLY A 87 -5.81 5.24 -4.81
N VAL A 88 -6.33 4.25 -4.07
CA VAL A 88 -7.75 3.91 -4.06
C VAL A 88 -8.60 5.02 -3.45
N CYS A 89 -8.18 5.56 -2.29
CA CYS A 89 -8.90 6.62 -1.58
C CYS A 89 -8.89 7.94 -2.36
N SER A 90 -7.76 8.32 -2.95
CA SER A 90 -7.64 9.52 -3.79
C SER A 90 -8.60 9.47 -4.98
N SER A 91 -8.63 8.33 -5.68
CA SER A 91 -9.56 8.12 -6.78
C SER A 91 -11.03 8.23 -6.34
N ALA A 92 -11.38 7.70 -5.16
CA ALA A 92 -12.72 7.80 -4.61
C ALA A 92 -13.10 9.26 -4.28
N CYS A 93 -12.17 10.02 -3.70
CA CYS A 93 -12.41 11.43 -3.35
C CYS A 93 -12.53 12.33 -4.58
N GLU A 94 -11.66 12.12 -5.59
CA GLU A 94 -11.60 12.96 -6.79
C GLU A 94 -12.84 12.78 -7.68
N PHE A 95 -13.29 11.55 -7.86
CA PHE A 95 -14.42 11.24 -8.75
C PHE A 95 -15.77 11.13 -8.05
N GLN A 96 -15.87 11.60 -6.82
CA GLN A 96 -17.12 11.59 -6.05
C GLN A 96 -18.27 12.34 -6.76
N VAL A 97 -17.95 13.39 -7.51
CA VAL A 97 -18.93 14.22 -8.21
C VAL A 97 -19.59 13.49 -9.39
N GLU A 98 -18.92 12.49 -9.96
CA GLU A 98 -19.40 11.72 -11.11
C GLU A 98 -20.40 10.60 -10.70
N GLY A 99 -20.66 10.43 -9.41
CA GLY A 99 -21.59 9.46 -8.86
C GLY A 99 -20.92 8.20 -8.33
N GLN A 100 -21.70 7.39 -7.60
CA GLN A 100 -21.16 6.25 -6.84
C GLN A 100 -20.73 5.08 -7.74
N VAL A 101 -21.44 4.81 -8.82
CA VAL A 101 -21.19 3.62 -9.64
C VAL A 101 -20.18 3.92 -10.75
N PHE A 102 -20.43 4.94 -11.55
CA PHE A 102 -19.56 5.29 -12.69
C PHE A 102 -18.35 6.13 -12.31
N GLY A 103 -18.44 6.95 -11.27
CA GLY A 103 -17.33 7.72 -10.73
C GLY A 103 -16.51 6.87 -9.77
N ILE A 104 -16.91 6.79 -8.51
CA ILE A 104 -16.13 6.15 -7.44
C ILE A 104 -15.82 4.68 -7.77
N GLY A 105 -16.84 3.88 -8.10
CA GLY A 105 -16.69 2.44 -8.32
C GLY A 105 -15.70 2.12 -9.44
N CYS A 106 -15.88 2.72 -10.62
CA CYS A 106 -15.01 2.47 -11.75
C CYS A 106 -13.57 2.94 -11.50
N GLN A 107 -13.38 4.09 -10.87
CA GLN A 107 -12.06 4.66 -10.67
C GLN A 107 -11.25 3.94 -9.58
N ILE A 108 -11.91 3.42 -8.54
CA ILE A 108 -11.27 2.56 -7.55
C ILE A 108 -10.67 1.32 -8.23
N PHE A 109 -11.44 0.66 -9.09
CA PHE A 109 -10.99 -0.53 -9.81
C PHE A 109 -9.95 -0.25 -10.89
N ARG A 110 -9.83 0.97 -11.36
CA ARG A 110 -8.78 1.37 -12.30
C ARG A 110 -7.38 1.14 -11.71
N ILE A 111 -7.21 1.35 -10.40
CA ILE A 111 -5.95 1.12 -9.69
C ILE A 111 -5.94 -0.28 -9.07
N ALA A 112 -7.00 -0.67 -8.37
CA ALA A 112 -7.09 -1.94 -7.69
C ALA A 112 -7.18 -3.14 -8.65
N GLY A 113 -7.82 -2.98 -9.82
CA GLY A 113 -8.02 -4.04 -10.80
C GLY A 113 -6.73 -4.71 -11.26
N PRO A 114 -5.77 -3.97 -11.83
CA PRO A 114 -4.49 -4.54 -12.25
C PRO A 114 -3.72 -5.21 -11.10
N VAL A 115 -3.71 -4.63 -9.91
CA VAL A 115 -3.00 -5.20 -8.74
C VAL A 115 -3.60 -6.55 -8.35
N ILE A 116 -4.93 -6.63 -8.27
CA ILE A 116 -5.64 -7.87 -7.94
C ILE A 116 -5.44 -8.93 -9.04
N LEU A 117 -5.58 -8.53 -10.30
CA LEU A 117 -5.41 -9.42 -11.45
C LEU A 117 -4.02 -10.06 -11.48
N TYR A 118 -2.97 -9.23 -11.40
CA TYR A 118 -1.60 -9.73 -11.39
C TYR A 118 -1.27 -10.52 -10.13
N GLY A 119 -1.82 -10.16 -8.99
CA GLY A 119 -1.67 -10.91 -7.74
C GLY A 119 -2.25 -12.32 -7.85
N ILE A 120 -3.48 -12.44 -8.34
CA ILE A 120 -4.14 -13.74 -8.55
C ILE A 120 -3.39 -14.56 -9.60
N PHE A 121 -3.04 -13.95 -10.73
CA PHE A 121 -2.36 -14.64 -11.82
C PHE A 121 -0.98 -15.17 -11.40
N SER A 122 -0.16 -14.36 -10.74
CA SER A 122 1.15 -14.77 -10.26
C SER A 122 1.06 -15.87 -9.19
N SER A 123 0.10 -15.76 -8.28
CA SER A 123 -0.16 -16.79 -7.26
C SER A 123 -0.59 -18.12 -7.90
N TRP A 124 -1.45 -18.07 -8.91
CA TRP A 124 -1.87 -19.27 -9.66
C TRP A 124 -0.69 -19.92 -10.37
N VAL A 125 0.14 -19.16 -11.09
CA VAL A 125 1.33 -19.67 -11.77
C VAL A 125 2.30 -20.35 -10.79
N LEU A 126 2.59 -19.68 -9.66
CA LEU A 126 3.46 -20.24 -8.63
C LEU A 126 2.86 -21.51 -8.00
N GLY A 127 1.55 -21.55 -7.78
CA GLY A 127 0.84 -22.71 -7.28
C GLY A 127 0.95 -23.90 -8.22
N VAL A 128 0.79 -23.68 -9.52
CA VAL A 128 0.96 -24.74 -10.54
C VAL A 128 2.42 -25.24 -10.58
N ILE A 129 3.39 -24.33 -10.58
CA ILE A 129 4.82 -24.71 -10.54
C ILE A 129 5.12 -25.52 -9.28
N TYR A 130 4.63 -25.10 -8.13
CA TYR A 130 4.81 -25.83 -6.87
C TYR A 130 4.24 -27.24 -6.94
N LEU A 131 3.03 -27.38 -7.49
CA LEU A 131 2.36 -28.68 -7.64
C LEU A 131 3.14 -29.61 -8.57
N VAL A 132 3.68 -29.09 -9.66
CA VAL A 132 4.50 -29.89 -10.61
C VAL A 132 5.84 -30.30 -10.00
N VAL A 133 6.48 -29.42 -9.20
CA VAL A 133 7.79 -29.71 -8.59
C VAL A 133 7.69 -30.62 -7.38
N THR A 134 6.63 -30.49 -6.57
CA THR A 134 6.48 -31.23 -5.31
C THR A 134 5.89 -32.63 -5.54
N GLY A 135 5.43 -32.88 -6.72
CA GLY A 135 5.00 -34.21 -7.19
C GLY A 135 3.49 -34.43 -7.09
N LEU A 136 3.06 -34.34 -8.06
CA LEU A 136 2.19 -35.45 -8.48
C LEU A 136 2.67 -36.79 -7.89
#